data_b85d3fce5d204b676e17f01d14b031e5
#
_entry.id   b85d3fce5d204b676e17f01d14b031e5
#
_cell.length_a   1.000
_cell.length_b   1.000
_cell.length_c   1.000
_cell.angle_alpha   90.00
_cell.angle_beta   90.00
_cell.angle_gamma   90.00
#
_symmetry.space_group_name_H-M   'P 1'
#
loop_
_entity.id
_entity.type
_entity.pdbx_description
1 polymer ?
#
loop_
_entity_poly.entity_id
_entity_poly.type
_entity_poly.pdbx_seq_one_letter_code
_entity_poly.pdbx_strand_id
1 'polypeptide(L)'
;VDVEGETGNDFLCYCPFHGNTDTPSFSVSKRNGTYICFNAACAESGNLTGLVMRIRKCNLMEALRFILKHKDTRRVSLAERRQKRLASPGDFNIFPDEPFDRMYNDFWAYPEAVRYMVEDRGFEEETLEHFRIGYSARNEMVIVPMHSPDGKHVGLIGRSIEGKRFKNSPGLPVSRTMWNLNRARAAGNAVVVTEASFDSMRVHQAGYPCTVALLGGHLSTIHIEFFNRYFDTVIIMTDFDRKEDHISPVCKKCRGKCTGHNPGRDLGKAIADALPRKRIKWASHGFKEVYPNGVKDAGGMHDSEIKACIQNSVSNFEYRRWGLY
;
A
#
# COMPACT_ATOMS: atom_id res chain seq x y z
N VAL A 1 -17.41 -2.76 -35.95
CA VAL A 1 -16.00 -3.09 -36.15
C VAL A 1 -15.84 -4.53 -35.69
N ASP A 2 -15.56 -5.41 -36.65
CA ASP A 2 -15.42 -6.82 -36.35
C ASP A 2 -14.04 -7.09 -35.73
N VAL A 3 -14.03 -7.88 -34.65
CA VAL A 3 -12.81 -8.24 -33.94
C VAL A 3 -12.26 -9.51 -34.59
N GLU A 4 -11.08 -9.39 -35.19
CA GLU A 4 -10.38 -10.52 -35.85
C GLU A 4 -9.38 -11.22 -34.95
N GLY A 5 -8.96 -10.55 -33.90
CA GLY A 5 -8.02 -11.08 -32.94
C GLY A 5 -7.98 -10.27 -31.67
N GLU A 6 -7.29 -10.78 -30.68
CA GLU A 6 -7.06 -10.06 -29.44
C GLU A 6 -5.68 -10.36 -28.84
N THR A 7 -5.14 -9.36 -28.19
CA THR A 7 -3.98 -9.48 -27.31
C THR A 7 -4.43 -9.39 -25.85
N GLY A 8 -3.53 -9.53 -24.90
CA GLY A 8 -3.83 -9.33 -23.48
C GLY A 8 -4.50 -7.97 -23.20
N ASN A 9 -4.12 -6.92 -23.92
CA ASN A 9 -4.54 -5.54 -23.68
C ASN A 9 -5.45 -4.94 -24.73
N ASP A 10 -5.50 -5.46 -25.97
CA ASP A 10 -6.17 -4.83 -27.08
C ASP A 10 -7.00 -5.81 -27.92
N PHE A 11 -8.07 -5.29 -28.55
CA PHE A 11 -8.76 -5.93 -29.67
C PHE A 11 -8.11 -5.52 -30.98
N LEU A 12 -7.86 -6.46 -31.88
CA LEU A 12 -7.35 -6.23 -33.22
C LEU A 12 -8.51 -6.34 -34.22
N CYS A 13 -8.65 -5.33 -35.08
CA CYS A 13 -9.78 -5.19 -36.00
C CYS A 13 -9.29 -4.74 -37.36
N TYR A 14 -10.15 -4.90 -38.38
CA TYR A 14 -9.99 -4.17 -39.60
C TYR A 14 -10.38 -2.68 -39.42
N CYS A 15 -9.63 -1.79 -40.05
CA CYS A 15 -9.84 -0.37 -39.84
C CYS A 15 -11.13 0.10 -40.56
N PRO A 16 -12.08 0.71 -39.84
CA PRO A 16 -13.32 1.16 -40.45
C PRO A 16 -13.19 2.43 -41.29
N PHE A 17 -12.02 3.06 -41.30
CA PHE A 17 -11.80 4.36 -41.92
C PHE A 17 -11.14 4.28 -43.29
N HIS A 18 -10.39 3.24 -43.60
CA HIS A 18 -9.74 3.06 -44.91
C HIS A 18 -10.08 1.72 -45.59
N GLY A 19 -11.05 0.97 -45.05
CA GLY A 19 -11.62 -0.19 -45.70
C GLY A 19 -10.68 -1.36 -45.99
N ASN A 20 -9.58 -1.49 -45.21
CA ASN A 20 -8.69 -2.61 -45.34
C ASN A 20 -9.30 -3.88 -44.73
N THR A 21 -9.32 -4.96 -45.52
CA THR A 21 -9.82 -6.27 -45.09
C THR A 21 -8.77 -7.37 -45.13
N ASP A 22 -7.50 -7.06 -45.47
CA ASP A 22 -6.47 -8.06 -45.63
C ASP A 22 -5.64 -8.27 -44.35
N THR A 23 -5.42 -7.20 -43.60
CA THR A 23 -4.62 -7.24 -42.40
C THR A 23 -5.23 -6.40 -41.28
N PRO A 24 -5.49 -6.93 -40.10
CA PRO A 24 -6.03 -6.17 -38.99
C PRO A 24 -5.00 -5.10 -38.52
N SER A 25 -5.22 -3.87 -38.98
CA SER A 25 -4.33 -2.73 -38.71
C SER A 25 -4.90 -1.73 -37.71
N PHE A 26 -6.01 -2.07 -37.06
CA PHE A 26 -6.72 -1.22 -36.11
C PHE A 26 -6.79 -1.87 -34.74
N SER A 27 -6.28 -1.18 -33.73
CA SER A 27 -6.25 -1.65 -32.35
C SER A 27 -7.16 -0.82 -31.46
N VAL A 28 -7.93 -1.48 -30.59
CA VAL A 28 -8.76 -0.83 -29.58
C VAL A 28 -8.40 -1.36 -28.20
N SER A 29 -7.98 -0.47 -27.32
CA SER A 29 -7.58 -0.84 -25.96
C SER A 29 -8.76 -1.33 -25.12
N LYS A 30 -8.63 -2.54 -24.56
CA LYS A 30 -9.59 -3.13 -23.60
C LYS A 30 -9.68 -2.33 -22.30
N ARG A 31 -8.62 -1.62 -21.96
CA ARG A 31 -8.49 -0.91 -20.69
C ARG A 31 -9.23 0.42 -20.66
N ASN A 32 -9.08 1.22 -21.71
CA ASN A 32 -9.56 2.60 -21.71
C ASN A 32 -10.34 2.99 -22.99
N GLY A 33 -10.48 2.07 -23.95
CA GLY A 33 -11.21 2.30 -25.21
C GLY A 33 -10.51 3.27 -26.17
N THR A 34 -9.22 3.57 -25.98
CA THR A 34 -8.46 4.30 -27.00
C THR A 34 -8.22 3.40 -28.20
N TYR A 35 -8.15 3.99 -29.38
CA TYR A 35 -7.88 3.25 -30.61
C TYR A 35 -6.79 3.94 -31.44
N ILE A 36 -6.14 3.13 -32.27
CA ILE A 36 -5.14 3.59 -33.23
C ILE A 36 -5.15 2.69 -34.46
N CYS A 37 -5.02 3.29 -35.63
CA CYS A 37 -4.72 2.59 -36.87
C CYS A 37 -3.22 2.64 -37.16
N PHE A 38 -2.60 1.49 -37.35
CA PHE A 38 -1.17 1.36 -37.66
C PHE A 38 -0.84 1.57 -39.14
N ASN A 39 -1.84 1.77 -40.01
CA ASN A 39 -1.60 2.15 -41.40
C ASN A 39 -1.19 3.61 -41.46
N ALA A 40 0.05 3.89 -41.92
CA ALA A 40 0.62 5.24 -41.95
C ALA A 40 -0.19 6.23 -42.83
N ALA A 41 -0.87 5.77 -43.86
CA ALA A 41 -1.71 6.62 -44.70
C ALA A 41 -3.03 6.97 -44.04
N CYS A 42 -3.49 6.16 -43.05
CA CYS A 42 -4.71 6.41 -42.30
C CYS A 42 -4.46 7.18 -41.01
N ALA A 43 -3.53 6.71 -40.22
CA ALA A 43 -3.06 7.28 -38.94
C ALA A 43 -4.17 7.71 -37.95
N GLU A 44 -5.38 7.14 -38.09
CA GLU A 44 -6.54 7.48 -37.28
C GLU A 44 -6.36 6.99 -35.83
N SER A 45 -6.63 7.87 -34.88
CA SER A 45 -6.55 7.55 -33.46
C SER A 45 -7.54 8.38 -32.63
N GLY A 46 -7.86 7.89 -31.44
CA GLY A 46 -8.79 8.60 -30.56
C GLY A 46 -9.32 7.76 -29.42
N ASN A 47 -10.43 8.18 -28.84
CA ASN A 47 -11.14 7.47 -27.79
C ASN A 47 -12.42 6.81 -28.27
N LEU A 48 -13.02 5.94 -27.44
CA LEU A 48 -14.22 5.19 -27.78
C LEU A 48 -15.40 6.10 -28.23
N THR A 49 -15.60 7.22 -27.55
CA THR A 49 -16.69 8.16 -27.89
C THR A 49 -16.48 8.75 -29.28
N GLY A 50 -15.27 9.21 -29.60
CA GLY A 50 -14.90 9.71 -30.90
C GLY A 50 -15.04 8.62 -31.99
N LEU A 51 -14.66 7.37 -31.68
CA LEU A 51 -14.87 6.24 -32.61
C LEU A 51 -16.34 6.05 -32.95
N VAL A 52 -17.21 6.02 -31.92
CA VAL A 52 -18.67 5.87 -32.14
C VAL A 52 -19.26 7.04 -32.95
N MET A 53 -18.87 8.28 -32.60
CA MET A 53 -19.31 9.48 -33.34
C MET A 53 -18.99 9.38 -34.83
N ARG A 54 -17.79 8.96 -35.18
CA ARG A 54 -17.31 8.88 -36.57
C ARG A 54 -17.93 7.72 -37.32
N ILE A 55 -17.98 6.51 -36.72
CA ILE A 55 -18.58 5.35 -37.41
C ILE A 55 -20.07 5.54 -37.62
N ARG A 56 -20.79 6.08 -36.64
CA ARG A 56 -22.23 6.28 -36.69
C ARG A 56 -22.65 7.62 -37.26
N LYS A 57 -21.72 8.51 -37.58
CA LYS A 57 -21.97 9.88 -38.04
C LYS A 57 -22.96 10.62 -37.10
N CYS A 58 -22.76 10.53 -35.82
CA CYS A 58 -23.69 11.06 -34.82
C CYS A 58 -22.96 12.08 -33.90
N ASN A 59 -23.75 12.89 -33.17
CA ASN A 59 -23.23 13.85 -32.24
C ASN A 59 -22.78 13.20 -30.91
N LEU A 60 -22.13 13.99 -30.06
CA LEU A 60 -21.58 13.53 -28.76
C LEU A 60 -22.65 12.88 -27.88
N MET A 61 -23.83 13.49 -27.78
CA MET A 61 -24.90 12.99 -26.90
C MET A 61 -25.48 11.66 -27.41
N GLU A 62 -25.59 11.49 -28.70
CA GLU A 62 -26.03 10.24 -29.33
C GLU A 62 -25.00 9.13 -29.16
N ALA A 63 -23.72 9.46 -29.36
CA ALA A 63 -22.61 8.51 -29.08
C ALA A 63 -22.60 8.04 -27.66
N LEU A 64 -22.73 8.94 -26.69
CA LEU A 64 -22.79 8.60 -25.27
C LEU A 64 -24.00 7.74 -24.92
N ARG A 65 -25.20 8.08 -25.47
CA ARG A 65 -26.39 7.24 -25.28
C ARG A 65 -26.22 5.85 -25.88
N PHE A 66 -25.60 5.75 -27.07
CA PHE A 66 -25.28 4.46 -27.67
C PHE A 66 -24.33 3.63 -26.79
N ILE A 67 -23.23 4.21 -26.32
CA ILE A 67 -22.26 3.53 -25.45
C ILE A 67 -22.96 3.07 -24.17
N LEU A 68 -23.74 3.93 -23.52
CA LEU A 68 -24.47 3.61 -22.31
C LEU A 68 -25.49 2.49 -22.47
N LYS A 69 -26.21 2.50 -23.64
CA LYS A 69 -27.20 1.47 -23.97
C LYS A 69 -26.56 0.09 -24.19
N HIS A 70 -25.36 0.05 -24.77
CA HIS A 70 -24.63 -1.19 -25.08
C HIS A 70 -23.57 -1.53 -24.05
N LYS A 71 -23.38 -0.68 -23.02
CA LYS A 71 -22.59 -1.03 -21.87
C LYS A 71 -23.28 -2.21 -21.19
N ASP A 72 -22.59 -3.35 -21.09
CA ASP A 72 -23.08 -4.51 -20.34
C ASP A 72 -23.39 -4.06 -18.90
N THR A 73 -24.67 -3.76 -18.69
CA THR A 73 -25.21 -3.30 -17.42
C THR A 73 -25.52 -4.47 -16.51
N ARG A 74 -24.75 -5.55 -16.52
CA ARG A 74 -24.64 -6.30 -15.30
C ARG A 74 -24.12 -5.31 -14.27
N ARG A 75 -25.03 -4.76 -13.51
CA ARG A 75 -24.73 -4.07 -12.27
C ARG A 75 -24.06 -5.09 -11.37
N VAL A 76 -22.77 -5.33 -11.66
CA VAL A 76 -21.88 -5.85 -10.64
C VAL A 76 -22.03 -4.85 -9.52
N SER A 77 -22.71 -5.25 -8.45
CA SER A 77 -23.00 -4.35 -7.34
C SER A 77 -21.69 -3.71 -6.89
N LEU A 78 -21.72 -2.51 -6.34
CA LEU A 78 -20.51 -1.91 -5.75
C LEU A 78 -19.86 -2.88 -4.76
N ALA A 79 -20.66 -3.72 -4.10
CA ALA A 79 -20.20 -4.78 -3.22
C ALA A 79 -19.45 -5.90 -3.99
N GLU A 80 -19.96 -6.35 -5.16
CA GLU A 80 -19.30 -7.36 -5.99
C GLU A 80 -18.04 -6.80 -6.68
N ARG A 81 -18.05 -5.52 -7.10
CA ARG A 81 -16.83 -4.84 -7.59
C ARG A 81 -15.79 -4.68 -6.51
N ARG A 82 -16.21 -4.34 -5.29
CA ARG A 82 -15.38 -4.32 -4.08
C ARG A 82 -14.82 -5.71 -3.79
N GLN A 83 -15.67 -6.73 -3.77
CA GLN A 83 -15.28 -8.10 -3.50
C GLN A 83 -14.33 -8.66 -4.56
N LYS A 84 -14.55 -8.35 -5.84
CA LYS A 84 -13.66 -8.74 -6.95
C LYS A 84 -12.32 -8.00 -6.93
N ARG A 85 -12.29 -6.70 -6.56
CA ARG A 85 -11.03 -5.94 -6.34
C ARG A 85 -10.24 -6.46 -5.15
N LEU A 86 -10.92 -6.87 -4.07
CA LEU A 86 -10.29 -7.37 -2.84
C LEU A 86 -9.98 -8.87 -2.90
N ALA A 87 -10.61 -9.60 -3.81
CA ALA A 87 -10.50 -11.05 -3.97
C ALA A 87 -9.68 -11.49 -5.18
N SER A 88 -9.10 -10.54 -5.95
CA SER A 88 -8.27 -10.93 -7.10
C SER A 88 -6.86 -11.31 -6.62
N PRO A 89 -6.59 -12.61 -6.40
CA PRO A 89 -5.22 -13.11 -6.19
C PRO A 89 -4.32 -12.81 -7.41
N GLY A 90 -4.93 -12.51 -8.57
CA GLY A 90 -4.24 -12.33 -9.84
C GLY A 90 -3.41 -11.05 -10.00
N ASP A 91 -3.49 -10.10 -9.06
CA ASP A 91 -2.76 -8.83 -9.15
C ASP A 91 -1.42 -8.81 -8.40
N PHE A 92 -1.07 -9.83 -7.64
CA PHE A 92 0.21 -9.93 -6.94
C PHE A 92 1.17 -10.83 -7.70
N ASN A 93 2.41 -10.39 -7.87
CA ASN A 93 3.49 -11.29 -8.23
C ASN A 93 3.78 -12.18 -7.02
N ILE A 94 3.44 -13.45 -7.15
CA ILE A 94 3.71 -14.46 -6.11
C ILE A 94 5.14 -14.96 -6.30
N PHE A 95 5.92 -14.91 -5.24
CA PHE A 95 7.28 -15.42 -5.21
C PHE A 95 7.29 -16.83 -4.59
N PRO A 96 8.14 -17.72 -5.08
CA PRO A 96 8.34 -19.02 -4.43
C PRO A 96 8.94 -18.83 -3.04
N ASP A 97 8.59 -19.70 -2.12
CA ASP A 97 9.05 -19.61 -0.73
C ASP A 97 10.51 -20.05 -0.56
N GLU A 98 11.02 -20.97 -1.37
CA GLU A 98 12.34 -21.59 -1.21
C GLU A 98 13.54 -20.61 -1.12
N PRO A 99 13.65 -19.55 -1.95
CA PRO A 99 14.74 -18.58 -1.80
C PRO A 99 14.66 -17.81 -0.50
N PHE A 100 13.44 -17.55 -0.01
CA PHE A 100 13.20 -16.89 1.26
C PHE A 100 13.47 -17.84 2.43
N ASP A 101 13.04 -19.09 2.34
CA ASP A 101 13.28 -20.11 3.36
C ASP A 101 14.76 -20.30 3.64
N ARG A 102 15.61 -20.23 2.62
CA ARG A 102 17.08 -20.24 2.81
C ARG A 102 17.55 -19.05 3.61
N MET A 103 17.11 -17.81 3.27
CA MET A 103 17.47 -16.60 4.01
C MET A 103 17.01 -16.65 5.47
N TYR A 104 15.83 -17.22 5.71
CA TYR A 104 15.29 -17.43 7.05
C TYR A 104 16.11 -18.45 7.84
N ASN A 105 16.38 -19.62 7.25
CA ASN A 105 17.16 -20.67 7.91
C ASN A 105 18.59 -20.22 8.20
N ASP A 106 19.17 -19.44 7.30
CA ASP A 106 20.53 -18.94 7.43
C ASP A 106 20.65 -17.79 8.45
N PHE A 107 19.54 -17.12 8.82
CA PHE A 107 19.57 -15.93 9.69
C PHE A 107 20.38 -16.17 10.98
N TRP A 108 20.12 -17.29 11.65
CA TRP A 108 20.76 -17.63 12.92
C TRP A 108 22.24 -18.01 12.79
N ALA A 109 22.71 -18.29 11.58
CA ALA A 109 24.11 -18.56 11.27
C ALA A 109 24.96 -17.28 11.13
N TYR A 110 24.34 -16.09 11.12
CA TYR A 110 25.00 -14.80 10.99
C TYR A 110 24.94 -13.99 12.30
N PRO A 111 25.98 -14.07 13.17
CA PRO A 111 25.97 -13.40 14.46
C PRO A 111 25.74 -11.90 14.40
N GLU A 112 26.23 -11.23 13.34
CA GLU A 112 26.03 -9.79 13.12
C GLU A 112 24.56 -9.44 12.91
N ALA A 113 23.81 -10.25 12.19
CA ALA A 113 22.39 -10.05 11.95
C ALA A 113 21.57 -10.31 13.23
N VAL A 114 21.92 -11.38 13.96
CA VAL A 114 21.30 -11.72 15.25
C VAL A 114 21.55 -10.60 16.26
N ARG A 115 22.81 -10.17 16.44
CA ARG A 115 23.15 -9.06 17.32
C ARG A 115 22.36 -7.80 17.00
N TYR A 116 22.31 -7.43 15.70
CA TYR A 116 21.55 -6.25 15.27
C TYR A 116 20.07 -6.34 15.64
N MET A 117 19.43 -7.51 15.42
CA MET A 117 18.01 -7.63 15.71
C MET A 117 17.72 -7.80 17.20
N VAL A 118 18.53 -8.56 17.92
CA VAL A 118 18.30 -8.85 19.36
C VAL A 118 18.82 -7.71 20.24
N GLU A 119 20.10 -7.32 20.07
CA GLU A 119 20.73 -6.35 20.98
C GLU A 119 20.43 -4.91 20.57
N ASP A 120 20.62 -4.54 19.26
CA ASP A 120 20.47 -3.15 18.84
C ASP A 120 19.01 -2.75 18.63
N ARG A 121 18.13 -3.73 18.27
CA ARG A 121 16.71 -3.49 17.99
C ARG A 121 15.77 -4.03 19.08
N GLY A 122 16.25 -4.81 20.00
CA GLY A 122 15.50 -5.32 21.15
C GLY A 122 14.39 -6.32 20.79
N PHE A 123 14.58 -7.07 19.70
CA PHE A 123 13.62 -8.13 19.33
C PHE A 123 13.92 -9.41 20.11
N GLU A 124 12.85 -10.05 20.59
CA GLU A 124 12.91 -11.39 21.15
C GLU A 124 12.97 -12.43 20.00
N GLU A 125 13.65 -13.55 20.23
CA GLU A 125 13.81 -14.62 19.24
C GLU A 125 12.45 -15.12 18.73
N GLU A 126 11.48 -15.30 19.64
CA GLU A 126 10.12 -15.71 19.30
C GLU A 126 9.45 -14.77 18.30
N THR A 127 9.68 -13.45 18.43
CA THR A 127 9.16 -12.45 17.48
C THR A 127 9.82 -12.60 16.11
N LEU A 128 11.13 -12.82 16.07
CA LEU A 128 11.88 -13.01 14.83
C LEU A 128 11.44 -14.29 14.11
N GLU A 129 11.24 -15.38 14.83
CA GLU A 129 10.71 -16.64 14.30
C GLU A 129 9.27 -16.48 13.79
N HIS A 130 8.39 -15.84 14.58
CA HIS A 130 7.00 -15.61 14.22
C HIS A 130 6.87 -14.89 12.87
N PHE A 131 7.70 -13.88 12.65
CA PHE A 131 7.70 -13.13 11.39
C PHE A 131 8.63 -13.72 10.33
N ARG A 132 9.35 -14.80 10.66
CA ARG A 132 10.28 -15.47 9.76
C ARG A 132 11.32 -14.50 9.19
N ILE A 133 12.03 -13.81 10.07
CA ILE A 133 13.05 -12.84 9.67
C ILE A 133 14.24 -13.58 9.06
N GLY A 134 14.66 -13.13 7.87
CA GLY A 134 15.79 -13.70 7.15
C GLY A 134 17.00 -12.77 7.10
N TYR A 135 18.10 -13.26 6.54
CA TYR A 135 19.29 -12.47 6.27
C TYR A 135 19.82 -12.71 4.86
N SER A 136 20.24 -11.65 4.21
CA SER A 136 20.91 -11.70 2.92
C SER A 136 22.38 -11.28 3.12
N ALA A 137 23.27 -12.25 3.24
CA ALA A 137 24.72 -11.99 3.39
C ALA A 137 25.28 -11.17 2.21
N ARG A 138 24.83 -11.46 0.97
CA ARG A 138 25.23 -10.74 -0.22
C ARG A 138 24.95 -9.22 -0.17
N ASN A 139 23.86 -8.83 0.51
CA ASN A 139 23.44 -7.43 0.58
C ASN A 139 23.66 -6.82 1.97
N GLU A 140 24.09 -7.62 2.96
CA GLU A 140 24.24 -7.27 4.38
C GLU A 140 22.95 -6.66 4.93
N MET A 141 21.83 -7.37 4.68
CA MET A 141 20.50 -6.88 5.01
C MET A 141 19.69 -7.94 5.76
N VAL A 142 19.05 -7.52 6.82
CA VAL A 142 17.92 -8.22 7.40
C VAL A 142 16.76 -8.18 6.41
N ILE A 143 16.11 -9.32 6.22
CA ILE A 143 15.04 -9.52 5.25
C ILE A 143 13.73 -9.77 5.99
N VAL A 144 12.75 -8.94 5.69
CA VAL A 144 11.38 -9.05 6.21
C VAL A 144 10.45 -9.45 5.08
N PRO A 145 9.74 -10.58 5.19
CA PRO A 145 8.82 -11.01 4.15
C PRO A 145 7.55 -10.15 4.14
N MET A 146 7.03 -9.93 2.95
CA MET A 146 5.73 -9.30 2.75
C MET A 146 4.75 -10.27 2.13
N HIS A 147 3.52 -10.29 2.66
CA HIS A 147 2.47 -11.20 2.21
C HIS A 147 1.28 -10.42 1.65
N SER A 148 0.59 -11.04 0.70
CA SER A 148 -0.74 -10.62 0.26
C SER A 148 -1.77 -10.80 1.39
N PRO A 149 -2.97 -10.25 1.27
CA PRO A 149 -4.01 -10.44 2.28
C PRO A 149 -4.40 -11.90 2.52
N ASP A 150 -4.20 -12.79 1.55
CA ASP A 150 -4.45 -14.22 1.64
C ASP A 150 -3.21 -15.04 2.10
N GLY A 151 -2.12 -14.35 2.45
CA GLY A 151 -0.94 -14.96 3.07
C GLY A 151 0.12 -15.47 2.10
N LYS A 152 -0.01 -15.22 0.79
CA LYS A 152 1.01 -15.59 -0.21
C LYS A 152 2.17 -14.60 -0.20
N HIS A 153 3.37 -15.09 -0.42
CA HIS A 153 4.58 -14.29 -0.45
C HIS A 153 4.61 -13.37 -1.69
N VAL A 154 4.67 -12.05 -1.48
CA VAL A 154 4.59 -11.05 -2.56
C VAL A 154 5.79 -10.14 -2.65
N GLY A 155 6.80 -10.35 -1.81
CA GLY A 155 8.05 -9.64 -1.87
C GLY A 155 8.80 -9.57 -0.55
N LEU A 156 9.93 -8.87 -0.59
CA LEU A 156 10.87 -8.74 0.51
C LEU A 156 11.17 -7.29 0.79
N ILE A 157 11.35 -6.97 2.06
CA ILE A 157 11.82 -5.69 2.56
C ILE A 157 13.21 -5.93 3.14
N GLY A 158 14.23 -5.30 2.57
CA GLY A 158 15.61 -5.37 3.07
C GLY A 158 15.96 -4.15 3.90
N ARG A 159 16.54 -4.37 5.08
CA ARG A 159 17.10 -3.34 5.95
C ARG A 159 18.56 -3.62 6.22
N SER A 160 19.46 -2.69 5.88
CA SER A 160 20.87 -2.82 6.22
C SER A 160 21.10 -2.89 7.74
N ILE A 161 21.99 -3.76 8.16
CA ILE A 161 22.47 -3.80 9.55
C ILE A 161 23.38 -2.60 9.87
N GLU A 162 23.99 -2.02 8.83
CA GLU A 162 24.78 -0.80 8.94
C GLU A 162 24.09 0.38 8.26
N GLY A 163 23.94 1.49 8.99
CA GLY A 163 23.32 2.73 8.49
C GLY A 163 21.81 2.63 8.24
N LYS A 164 21.27 3.57 7.44
CA LYS A 164 19.82 3.69 7.17
C LYS A 164 19.48 3.31 5.72
N ARG A 165 20.01 2.21 5.22
CA ARG A 165 19.74 1.78 3.85
C ARG A 165 18.59 0.77 3.81
N PHE A 166 17.63 1.00 2.92
CA PHE A 166 16.53 0.10 2.62
C PHE A 166 16.61 -0.38 1.17
N LYS A 167 16.22 -1.62 0.94
CA LYS A 167 16.11 -2.20 -0.40
C LYS A 167 14.93 -3.14 -0.46
N ASN A 168 13.90 -2.73 -1.15
CA ASN A 168 12.72 -3.57 -1.37
C ASN A 168 12.88 -4.37 -2.66
N SER A 169 12.23 -5.54 -2.72
CA SER A 169 12.12 -6.27 -3.98
C SER A 169 11.41 -5.41 -5.04
N PRO A 170 11.82 -5.50 -6.32
CA PRO A 170 11.16 -4.77 -7.39
C PRO A 170 9.66 -5.06 -7.43
N GLY A 171 8.85 -4.02 -7.57
CA GLY A 171 7.40 -4.16 -7.66
C GLY A 171 6.70 -4.53 -6.36
N LEU A 172 7.34 -4.34 -5.20
CA LEU A 172 6.71 -4.57 -3.89
C LEU A 172 5.37 -3.82 -3.78
N PRO A 173 4.24 -4.52 -3.56
CA PRO A 173 2.90 -3.93 -3.72
C PRO A 173 2.42 -3.14 -2.50
N VAL A 174 3.24 -2.21 -1.98
CA VAL A 174 2.97 -1.43 -0.76
C VAL A 174 1.65 -0.64 -0.79
N SER A 175 1.18 -0.22 -1.96
CA SER A 175 -0.10 0.48 -2.11
C SER A 175 -1.32 -0.45 -2.23
N ARG A 176 -1.10 -1.76 -2.34
CA ARG A 176 -2.14 -2.78 -2.58
C ARG A 176 -2.33 -3.74 -1.41
N THR A 177 -1.46 -3.71 -0.42
CA THR A 177 -1.59 -4.43 0.85
C THR A 177 -0.81 -3.70 1.94
N MET A 178 -1.04 -4.08 3.18
CA MET A 178 -0.29 -3.61 4.36
C MET A 178 0.57 -4.76 4.88
N TRP A 179 1.74 -4.45 5.40
CA TRP A 179 2.55 -5.47 6.05
C TRP A 179 1.79 -6.06 7.25
N ASN A 180 1.85 -7.36 7.39
CA ASN A 180 1.16 -8.16 8.41
C ASN A 180 -0.38 -8.18 8.34
N LEU A 181 -1.01 -7.65 7.30
CA LEU A 181 -2.47 -7.64 7.18
C LEU A 181 -3.08 -9.06 7.22
N ASN A 182 -2.40 -10.03 6.61
CA ASN A 182 -2.82 -11.43 6.57
C ASN A 182 -3.02 -12.03 7.97
N ARG A 183 -2.19 -11.66 8.96
CA ARG A 183 -2.29 -12.12 10.35
C ARG A 183 -3.16 -11.20 11.19
N ALA A 184 -2.99 -9.89 11.05
CA ALA A 184 -3.70 -8.88 11.84
C ALA A 184 -5.23 -9.03 11.73
N ARG A 185 -5.77 -9.28 10.54
CA ARG A 185 -7.21 -9.48 10.32
C ARG A 185 -7.81 -10.69 11.04
N ALA A 186 -6.99 -11.66 11.43
CA ALA A 186 -7.40 -12.83 12.20
C ALA A 186 -7.16 -12.64 13.70
N ALA A 187 -6.31 -11.69 14.09
CA ALA A 187 -5.92 -11.45 15.48
C ALA A 187 -6.90 -10.57 16.26
N GLY A 188 -7.74 -9.78 15.56
CA GLY A 188 -8.71 -8.92 16.22
C GLY A 188 -9.34 -7.88 15.30
N ASN A 189 -10.18 -7.03 15.86
CA ASN A 189 -10.87 -5.94 15.15
C ASN A 189 -10.41 -4.52 15.59
N ALA A 190 -9.46 -4.45 16.52
CA ALA A 190 -8.81 -3.20 16.94
C ALA A 190 -7.34 -3.24 16.48
N VAL A 191 -7.03 -2.56 15.39
CA VAL A 191 -5.70 -2.60 14.77
C VAL A 191 -4.83 -1.42 15.21
N VAL A 192 -3.56 -1.70 15.51
CA VAL A 192 -2.53 -0.67 15.67
C VAL A 192 -1.85 -0.45 14.32
N VAL A 193 -1.76 0.80 13.88
CA VAL A 193 -1.17 1.18 12.59
C VAL A 193 0.14 1.92 12.80
N THR A 194 1.20 1.40 12.20
CA THR A 194 2.54 2.00 12.21
C THR A 194 3.02 2.34 10.80
N GLU A 195 4.20 2.95 10.67
CA GLU A 195 4.79 3.25 9.36
C GLU A 195 5.66 2.13 8.83
N ALA A 196 6.52 1.55 9.65
CA ALA A 196 7.47 0.53 9.23
C ALA A 196 7.17 -0.86 9.83
N SER A 197 7.68 -1.89 9.17
CA SER A 197 7.51 -3.29 9.62
C SER A 197 8.11 -3.53 11.00
N PHE A 198 9.28 -2.94 11.30
CA PHE A 198 9.91 -3.09 12.61
C PHE A 198 9.07 -2.50 13.74
N ASP A 199 8.40 -1.36 13.49
CA ASP A 199 7.47 -0.77 14.47
C ASP A 199 6.31 -1.71 14.77
N SER A 200 5.69 -2.27 13.73
CA SER A 200 4.65 -3.28 13.90
C SER A 200 5.14 -4.53 14.62
N MET A 201 6.36 -4.99 14.33
CA MET A 201 6.96 -6.14 15.05
C MET A 201 7.13 -5.83 16.55
N ARG A 202 7.59 -4.62 16.90
CA ARG A 202 7.71 -4.18 18.32
C ARG A 202 6.33 -4.09 18.98
N VAL A 203 5.31 -3.57 18.27
CA VAL A 203 3.92 -3.55 18.77
C VAL A 203 3.40 -4.96 19.00
N HIS A 204 3.69 -5.90 18.09
CA HIS A 204 3.32 -7.32 18.25
C HIS A 204 3.99 -7.91 19.49
N GLN A 205 5.30 -7.75 19.64
CA GLN A 205 6.09 -8.22 20.78
C GLN A 205 5.55 -7.66 22.11
N ALA A 206 5.13 -6.40 22.11
CA ALA A 206 4.46 -5.79 23.26
C ALA A 206 3.05 -6.36 23.54
N GLY A 207 2.61 -7.41 22.86
CA GLY A 207 1.34 -8.10 23.12
C GLY A 207 0.13 -7.59 22.33
N TYR A 208 0.36 -6.84 21.24
CA TYR A 208 -0.71 -6.36 20.33
C TYR A 208 -0.57 -7.02 18.94
N PRO A 209 -1.02 -8.27 18.76
CA PRO A 209 -0.84 -9.01 17.52
C PRO A 209 -1.64 -8.43 16.33
N CYS A 210 -2.74 -7.69 16.61
CA CYS A 210 -3.50 -7.00 15.59
C CYS A 210 -2.81 -5.66 15.23
N THR A 211 -1.72 -5.74 14.47
CA THR A 211 -0.91 -4.59 14.05
C THR A 211 -0.53 -4.68 12.58
N VAL A 212 -0.46 -3.54 11.89
CA VAL A 212 -0.09 -3.44 10.47
C VAL A 212 0.85 -2.25 10.23
N ALA A 213 1.71 -2.37 9.20
CA ALA A 213 2.51 -1.24 8.73
C ALA A 213 2.14 -0.85 7.30
N LEU A 214 2.11 0.46 7.02
CA LEU A 214 1.82 0.99 5.69
C LEU A 214 3.03 0.97 4.74
N LEU A 215 4.24 0.86 5.29
CA LEU A 215 5.53 0.84 4.56
C LEU A 215 5.78 2.12 3.74
N GLY A 216 5.40 3.25 4.30
CA GLY A 216 5.63 4.58 3.72
C GLY A 216 4.56 5.59 4.11
N GLY A 217 4.84 6.87 3.85
CA GLY A 217 3.97 8.01 4.21
C GLY A 217 2.73 8.19 3.31
N HIS A 218 2.22 7.13 2.68
CA HIS A 218 1.09 7.23 1.75
C HIS A 218 -0.04 6.25 2.09
N LEU A 219 -1.24 6.80 2.24
CA LEU A 219 -2.47 6.04 2.42
C LEU A 219 -3.17 5.84 1.07
N SER A 220 -3.26 4.59 0.60
CA SER A 220 -3.96 4.25 -0.63
C SER A 220 -5.46 4.02 -0.42
N THR A 221 -6.25 4.07 -1.50
CA THR A 221 -7.67 3.71 -1.45
C THR A 221 -7.89 2.25 -1.04
N ILE A 222 -6.96 1.35 -1.38
CA ILE A 222 -7.00 -0.06 -1.00
C ILE A 222 -6.74 -0.23 0.50
N HIS A 223 -5.81 0.54 1.08
CA HIS A 223 -5.61 0.56 2.53
C HIS A 223 -6.90 0.97 3.25
N ILE A 224 -7.58 2.03 2.80
CA ILE A 224 -8.85 2.49 3.36
C ILE A 224 -9.93 1.39 3.26
N GLU A 225 -9.99 0.67 2.15
CA GLU A 225 -10.90 -0.46 1.97
C GLU A 225 -10.63 -1.59 2.97
N PHE A 226 -9.36 -1.93 3.23
CA PHE A 226 -8.98 -2.94 4.22
C PHE A 226 -9.32 -2.51 5.65
N PHE A 227 -9.04 -1.26 6.02
CA PHE A 227 -9.45 -0.74 7.32
C PHE A 227 -10.97 -0.82 7.50
N ASN A 228 -11.72 -0.40 6.50
CA ASN A 228 -13.19 -0.46 6.56
C ASN A 228 -13.73 -1.88 6.63
N ARG A 229 -13.06 -2.84 6.03
CA ARG A 229 -13.51 -4.23 5.94
C ARG A 229 -13.20 -5.04 7.18
N TYR A 230 -12.02 -4.88 7.76
CA TYR A 230 -11.51 -5.82 8.75
C TYR A 230 -11.49 -5.29 10.17
N PHE A 231 -11.52 -3.97 10.37
CA PHE A 231 -11.29 -3.40 11.68
C PHE A 231 -12.40 -2.42 12.08
N ASP A 232 -12.79 -2.42 13.36
CA ASP A 232 -13.75 -1.48 13.93
C ASP A 232 -13.05 -0.29 14.60
N THR A 233 -11.89 -0.55 15.17
CA THR A 233 -11.05 0.44 15.85
C THR A 233 -9.70 0.51 15.18
N VAL A 234 -9.21 1.72 14.93
CA VAL A 234 -7.88 1.98 14.39
C VAL A 234 -7.12 2.85 15.39
N ILE A 235 -6.03 2.31 15.91
CA ILE A 235 -5.14 3.00 16.85
C ILE A 235 -3.93 3.48 16.03
N ILE A 236 -3.83 4.79 15.86
CA ILE A 236 -2.76 5.41 15.09
C ILE A 236 -1.51 5.52 15.96
N MET A 237 -0.45 4.86 15.54
CA MET A 237 0.87 4.87 16.18
C MET A 237 1.96 5.10 15.11
N THR A 238 1.73 6.10 14.26
CA THR A 238 2.69 6.57 13.25
C THR A 238 3.83 7.35 13.90
N ASP A 239 4.92 7.56 13.17
CA ASP A 239 6.09 8.29 13.68
C ASP A 239 5.71 9.68 14.20
N PHE A 240 6.36 10.10 15.28
CA PHE A 240 6.27 11.47 15.78
C PHE A 240 7.55 12.22 15.46
N ASP A 241 7.66 12.63 14.20
CA ASP A 241 8.81 13.39 13.73
C ASP A 241 8.81 14.82 14.33
N ARG A 242 9.98 15.32 14.69
CA ARG A 242 10.10 16.71 15.10
C ARG A 242 10.00 17.61 13.88
N LYS A 243 9.25 18.70 13.98
CA LYS A 243 9.12 19.66 12.88
C LYS A 243 10.46 20.24 12.45
N GLU A 244 11.34 20.46 13.41
CA GLU A 244 12.68 21.01 13.23
C GLU A 244 13.56 20.14 12.33
N ASP A 245 13.37 18.81 12.38
CA ASP A 245 14.13 17.85 11.58
C ASP A 245 13.72 17.88 10.09
N HIS A 246 12.59 18.52 9.78
CA HIS A 246 12.04 18.61 8.42
C HIS A 246 12.00 20.03 7.86
N ILE A 247 12.76 20.95 8.43
CA ILE A 247 12.93 22.30 7.89
C ILE A 247 13.74 22.23 6.59
N SER A 248 13.24 22.83 5.53
CA SER A 248 13.93 22.84 4.25
C SER A 248 13.72 24.15 3.51
N PRO A 249 14.77 24.72 2.90
CA PRO A 249 14.63 25.91 2.05
C PRO A 249 13.82 25.62 0.79
N VAL A 250 13.81 24.36 0.33
CA VAL A 250 13.03 23.90 -0.81
C VAL A 250 12.31 22.61 -0.43
N CYS A 251 11.06 22.73 -0.04
CA CYS A 251 10.21 21.58 0.30
C CYS A 251 9.28 21.24 -0.87
N LYS A 252 9.32 20.01 -1.34
CA LYS A 252 8.43 19.54 -2.41
C LYS A 252 6.94 19.60 -2.03
N LYS A 253 6.62 19.39 -0.75
CA LYS A 253 5.24 19.46 -0.23
C LYS A 253 4.75 20.89 -0.12
N CYS A 254 5.56 21.80 0.44
CA CYS A 254 5.24 23.22 0.56
C CYS A 254 5.44 24.01 -0.74
N ARG A 255 6.12 23.42 -1.72
CA ARG A 255 6.51 24.08 -2.99
C ARG A 255 7.34 25.35 -2.77
N GLY A 256 8.18 25.37 -1.73
CA GLY A 256 8.99 26.53 -1.34
C GLY A 256 9.59 26.35 0.05
N LYS A 257 9.86 27.45 0.74
CA LYS A 257 10.39 27.44 2.10
C LYS A 257 9.44 26.72 3.06
N CYS A 258 9.96 25.78 3.81
CA CYS A 258 9.23 24.97 4.79
C CYS A 258 9.67 25.37 6.21
N THR A 259 8.69 25.55 7.08
CA THR A 259 8.92 25.80 8.52
C THR A 259 8.94 24.53 9.36
N GLY A 260 8.87 23.38 8.70
CA GLY A 260 8.88 22.06 9.31
C GLY A 260 7.58 21.27 9.10
N HIS A 261 7.74 19.97 8.99
CA HIS A 261 6.64 19.01 8.93
C HIS A 261 6.77 17.97 10.04
N ASN A 262 5.65 17.32 10.34
CA ASN A 262 5.63 16.05 11.04
C ASN A 262 4.99 15.01 10.10
N PRO A 263 5.78 14.34 9.23
CA PRO A 263 5.25 13.43 8.22
C PRO A 263 4.40 12.30 8.80
N GLY A 264 4.82 11.71 9.90
CA GLY A 264 4.07 10.64 10.56
C GLY A 264 2.73 11.12 11.11
N ARG A 265 2.70 12.31 11.72
CA ARG A 265 1.45 12.95 12.15
C ARG A 265 0.54 13.29 10.96
N ASP A 266 1.09 13.75 9.85
CA ASP A 266 0.32 14.04 8.63
C ASP A 266 -0.30 12.75 8.06
N LEU A 267 0.43 11.63 8.10
CA LEU A 267 -0.10 10.33 7.73
C LEU A 267 -1.22 9.89 8.68
N GLY A 268 -1.02 10.04 9.98
CA GLY A 268 -2.04 9.74 10.98
C GLY A 268 -3.34 10.53 10.77
N LYS A 269 -3.24 11.83 10.44
CA LYS A 269 -4.39 12.66 10.07
C LYS A 269 -5.09 12.14 8.83
N ALA A 270 -4.33 11.79 7.79
CA ALA A 270 -4.89 11.23 6.56
C ALA A 270 -5.67 9.92 6.85
N ILE A 271 -5.17 9.07 7.75
CA ILE A 271 -5.88 7.86 8.19
C ILE A 271 -7.19 8.23 8.90
N ALA A 272 -7.14 9.16 9.86
CA ALA A 272 -8.31 9.55 10.65
C ALA A 272 -9.40 10.20 9.77
N ASP A 273 -9.02 11.05 8.83
CA ASP A 273 -9.95 11.73 7.92
C ASP A 273 -10.57 10.78 6.90
N ALA A 274 -9.81 9.77 6.44
CA ALA A 274 -10.29 8.78 5.48
C ALA A 274 -11.24 7.74 6.09
N LEU A 275 -11.32 7.63 7.42
CA LEU A 275 -12.07 6.60 8.13
C LEU A 275 -13.13 7.17 9.09
N PRO A 276 -14.04 8.07 8.64
CA PRO A 276 -14.96 8.81 9.52
C PRO A 276 -15.98 7.93 10.25
N ARG A 277 -16.14 6.67 9.80
CA ARG A 277 -17.09 5.71 10.41
C ARG A 277 -16.42 4.71 11.34
N LYS A 278 -15.09 4.82 11.54
CA LYS A 278 -14.32 3.94 12.42
C LYS A 278 -14.03 4.63 13.74
N ARG A 279 -13.83 3.83 14.78
CA ARG A 279 -13.33 4.34 16.05
C ARG A 279 -11.84 4.61 15.93
N ILE A 280 -11.48 5.87 15.77
CA ILE A 280 -10.09 6.30 15.67
C ILE A 280 -9.59 6.68 17.05
N LYS A 281 -8.43 6.12 17.40
CA LYS A 281 -7.66 6.46 18.58
C LYS A 281 -6.22 6.82 18.19
N TRP A 282 -5.58 7.62 18.99
CA TRP A 282 -4.19 8.02 18.82
C TRP A 282 -3.38 7.50 20.00
N ALA A 283 -2.35 6.72 19.73
CA ALA A 283 -1.41 6.29 20.76
C ALA A 283 -0.72 7.50 21.39
N SER A 284 -0.44 7.45 22.68
CA SER A 284 -0.04 8.65 23.44
C SER A 284 1.38 9.13 23.20
N HIS A 285 2.21 8.38 22.47
CA HIS A 285 3.61 8.76 22.18
C HIS A 285 3.74 10.09 21.40
N GLY A 286 2.71 10.53 20.71
CA GLY A 286 2.68 11.81 20.01
C GLY A 286 2.36 13.02 20.88
N PHE A 287 2.22 12.86 22.20
CA PHE A 287 1.90 13.94 23.12
C PHE A 287 3.16 14.40 23.87
N LYS A 288 3.38 15.72 23.95
CA LYS A 288 4.59 16.32 24.51
C LYS A 288 5.03 15.79 25.88
N GLU A 289 4.07 15.38 26.72
CA GLU A 289 4.31 14.98 28.11
C GLU A 289 4.60 13.49 28.26
N VAL A 290 4.43 12.69 27.21
CA VAL A 290 4.52 11.20 27.24
C VAL A 290 5.59 10.66 26.30
N TYR A 291 6.49 11.53 25.83
CA TYR A 291 7.55 11.15 24.92
C TYR A 291 8.71 10.51 25.71
N PRO A 292 8.79 9.18 25.82
CA PRO A 292 9.86 8.57 26.57
C PRO A 292 11.18 8.83 25.84
N ASN A 293 12.09 9.53 26.49
CA ASN A 293 13.48 9.70 26.04
C ASN A 293 13.70 10.23 24.62
N GLY A 294 12.72 10.93 24.04
CA GLY A 294 12.80 11.49 22.68
C GLY A 294 12.67 10.46 21.56
N VAL A 295 12.17 9.27 21.86
CA VAL A 295 11.91 8.21 20.89
C VAL A 295 10.66 8.55 20.07
N LYS A 296 10.78 8.54 18.74
CA LYS A 296 9.75 9.02 17.83
C LYS A 296 8.80 7.94 17.30
N ASP A 297 9.19 6.68 17.40
CA ASP A 297 8.49 5.52 16.83
C ASP A 297 8.52 4.32 17.78
N ALA A 298 7.67 3.34 17.52
CA ALA A 298 7.60 2.12 18.31
C ALA A 298 8.90 1.27 18.24
N GLY A 299 9.66 1.42 17.16
CA GLY A 299 10.91 0.68 16.95
C GLY A 299 12.02 1.05 17.93
N GLY A 300 11.93 2.22 18.57
CA GLY A 300 12.85 2.69 19.59
C GLY A 300 12.34 2.59 21.03
N MET A 301 11.12 2.07 21.25
CA MET A 301 10.50 1.97 22.59
C MET A 301 10.70 0.60 23.21
N HIS A 302 10.70 0.57 24.55
CA HIS A 302 10.53 -0.68 25.30
C HIS A 302 9.07 -1.16 25.22
N ASP A 303 8.85 -2.47 25.40
CA ASP A 303 7.51 -3.06 25.31
C ASP A 303 6.52 -2.46 26.33
N SER A 304 7.01 -2.14 27.54
CA SER A 304 6.21 -1.45 28.56
C SER A 304 5.76 -0.04 28.12
N GLU A 305 6.62 0.68 27.40
CA GLU A 305 6.30 2.02 26.86
C GLU A 305 5.27 1.92 25.73
N ILE A 306 5.43 0.93 24.82
CA ILE A 306 4.44 0.67 23.78
C ILE A 306 3.07 0.33 24.39
N LYS A 307 3.05 -0.55 25.41
CA LYS A 307 1.83 -0.88 26.16
C LYS A 307 1.18 0.36 26.75
N ALA A 308 1.97 1.19 27.43
CA ALA A 308 1.47 2.44 28.01
C ALA A 308 0.90 3.38 26.95
N CYS A 309 1.59 3.55 25.82
CA CYS A 309 1.13 4.41 24.71
C CYS A 309 -0.20 3.95 24.11
N ILE A 310 -0.40 2.65 23.97
CA ILE A 310 -1.63 2.10 23.42
C ILE A 310 -2.79 2.14 24.43
N GLN A 311 -2.51 1.77 25.69
CA GLN A 311 -3.52 1.80 26.77
C GLN A 311 -4.02 3.22 27.07
N ASN A 312 -3.13 4.21 27.04
CA ASN A 312 -3.45 5.62 27.23
C ASN A 312 -3.84 6.33 25.92
N SER A 313 -4.19 5.57 24.88
CA SER A 313 -4.61 6.16 23.61
C SER A 313 -5.88 7.00 23.77
N VAL A 314 -5.90 8.16 23.13
CA VAL A 314 -7.01 9.11 23.19
C VAL A 314 -7.89 9.01 21.94
N SER A 315 -9.16 9.40 22.06
CA SER A 315 -10.05 9.45 20.92
C SER A 315 -9.64 10.54 19.91
N ASN A 316 -10.07 10.38 18.67
CA ASN A 316 -9.83 11.42 17.65
C ASN A 316 -10.47 12.77 18.01
N PHE A 317 -11.57 12.75 18.75
CA PHE A 317 -12.22 13.95 19.25
C PHE A 317 -11.35 14.69 20.26
N GLU A 318 -10.81 13.99 21.26
CA GLU A 318 -9.89 14.57 22.26
C GLU A 318 -8.61 15.07 21.61
N TYR A 319 -8.04 14.29 20.68
CA TYR A 319 -6.84 14.66 19.95
C TYR A 319 -7.02 15.98 19.17
N ARG A 320 -8.16 16.15 18.50
CA ARG A 320 -8.53 17.40 17.82
C ARG A 320 -8.74 18.56 18.79
N ARG A 321 -9.45 18.32 19.90
CA ARG A 321 -9.74 19.33 20.92
C ARG A 321 -8.45 19.92 21.54
N TRP A 322 -7.42 19.10 21.69
CA TRP A 322 -6.14 19.56 22.22
C TRP A 322 -5.27 20.29 21.20
N GLY A 323 -5.75 20.56 20.01
CA GLY A 323 -5.00 21.25 18.96
C GLY A 323 -3.82 20.44 18.39
N LEU A 324 -3.84 19.14 18.61
CA LEU A 324 -2.81 18.22 18.13
C LEU A 324 -3.04 17.76 16.67
N TYR A 325 -4.13 18.21 16.08
CA TYR A 325 -4.55 17.85 14.71
C TYR A 325 -3.92 18.71 13.61
#